data_6fce8d8254b8be14c27df798cbbc328e
#
_entry.id   6fce8d8254b8be14c27df798cbbc328e
#
_cell.length_a   1.000
_cell.length_b   1.000
_cell.length_c   1.000
_cell.angle_alpha   90.00
_cell.angle_beta   90.00
_cell.angle_gamma   90.00
#
_symmetry.space_group_name_H-M   'P 1'
#
loop_
_entity.id
_entity.type
_entity.pdbx_description
1 polymer ?
#
loop_
_entity_poly.entity_id
_entity_poly.type
_entity_poly.pdbx_seq_one_letter_code
_entity_poly.pdbx_strand_id
1 'polypeptide(L)'
;FDSQKEAYMYGAGLNQNQIQEVKNKLGLTDDINKSSVNGDDCQKYLGYKAEDYNMISSVSVKKLPKGSGIKVEILTPENITSITQSQYTNAAITSGITDAEIKVASPTKVTGESALVGVYKAIEMYGEKVNTQSTQTAQEELGTLKKISEENENKESFDKDKLDQAVAEVKQNLKDYKDKNGQTADSEQIQIFIKDALNNVNMGDILSNNNIQILVN
;
A
#
# COMPACT_ATOMS: atom_id res chain seq x y z
N PHE A 1 -15.78 -12.31 -12.49
CA PHE A 1 -15.59 -10.87 -12.25
C PHE A 1 -15.10 -10.20 -13.54
N ASP A 2 -15.81 -9.16 -13.98
CA ASP A 2 -15.45 -8.44 -15.19
C ASP A 2 -14.24 -7.54 -14.93
N SER A 3 -13.13 -7.78 -15.64
CA SER A 3 -11.89 -7.00 -15.50
C SER A 3 -12.04 -5.54 -15.96
N GLN A 4 -13.13 -5.18 -16.63
CA GLN A 4 -13.44 -3.81 -17.04
C GLN A 4 -14.07 -3.00 -15.91
N LYS A 5 -14.61 -3.64 -14.88
CA LYS A 5 -15.28 -2.97 -13.77
C LYS A 5 -14.31 -2.66 -12.66
N GLU A 6 -14.50 -1.49 -12.06
CA GLU A 6 -13.76 -1.12 -10.85
C GLU A 6 -14.40 -1.79 -9.64
N ALA A 7 -13.59 -2.13 -8.64
CA ALA A 7 -14.05 -2.58 -7.35
C ALA A 7 -14.00 -1.39 -6.39
N TYR A 8 -15.12 -1.11 -5.72
CA TYR A 8 -15.20 -0.05 -4.70
C TYR A 8 -15.27 -0.69 -3.32
N MET A 9 -14.20 -0.50 -2.55
CA MET A 9 -14.10 -0.99 -1.17
C MET A 9 -14.25 0.21 -0.24
N TYR A 10 -15.42 0.36 0.35
CA TYR A 10 -15.70 1.49 1.24
C TYR A 10 -15.58 1.08 2.70
N GLY A 11 -15.15 2.01 3.55
CA GLY A 11 -15.03 1.77 4.99
C GLY A 11 -16.38 1.47 5.63
N ALA A 12 -16.45 0.42 6.45
CA ALA A 12 -17.69 0.01 7.12
C ALA A 12 -18.21 1.09 8.09
N GLY A 13 -17.36 2.01 8.51
CA GLY A 13 -17.76 3.12 9.38
C GLY A 13 -18.45 4.28 8.67
N LEU A 14 -18.55 4.25 7.34
CA LEU A 14 -19.22 5.31 6.59
C LEU A 14 -20.74 5.13 6.65
N ASN A 15 -21.47 6.25 6.75
CA ASN A 15 -22.91 6.23 6.55
C ASN A 15 -23.23 6.27 5.04
N GLN A 16 -24.51 6.12 4.68
CA GLN A 16 -24.92 6.04 3.28
C GLN A 16 -24.55 7.29 2.48
N ASN A 17 -24.67 8.48 3.08
CA ASN A 17 -24.30 9.72 2.42
C ASN A 17 -22.79 9.78 2.16
N GLN A 18 -21.97 9.33 3.09
CA GLN A 18 -20.51 9.30 2.95
C GLN A 18 -20.07 8.29 1.91
N ILE A 19 -20.72 7.12 1.85
CA ILE A 19 -20.44 6.11 0.83
C ILE A 19 -20.65 6.71 -0.56
N GLN A 20 -21.77 7.45 -0.75
CA GLN A 20 -22.05 8.09 -2.03
C GLN A 20 -21.10 9.25 -2.31
N GLU A 21 -20.78 10.05 -1.31
CA GLU A 21 -19.84 11.17 -1.43
C GLU A 21 -18.46 10.69 -1.90
N VAL A 22 -17.95 9.64 -1.27
CA VAL A 22 -16.64 9.07 -1.64
C VAL A 22 -16.71 8.43 -3.03
N LYS A 23 -17.79 7.75 -3.36
CA LYS A 23 -18.01 7.19 -4.69
C LYS A 23 -17.92 8.28 -5.76
N ASN A 24 -18.58 9.40 -5.52
CA ASN A 24 -18.54 10.55 -6.45
C ASN A 24 -17.14 11.15 -6.55
N LYS A 25 -16.45 11.27 -5.42
CA LYS A 25 -15.08 11.78 -5.38
C LYS A 25 -14.13 10.90 -6.18
N LEU A 26 -14.30 9.58 -6.10
CA LEU A 26 -13.51 8.62 -6.85
C LEU A 26 -13.91 8.55 -8.33
N GLY A 27 -14.98 9.22 -8.72
CA GLY A 27 -15.44 9.25 -10.11
C GLY A 27 -16.00 7.92 -10.61
N LEU A 28 -16.57 7.12 -9.71
CA LEU A 28 -17.05 5.79 -10.05
C LEU A 28 -18.45 5.83 -10.66
N THR A 29 -18.68 4.95 -11.62
CA THR A 29 -20.00 4.74 -12.24
C THR A 29 -20.87 3.83 -11.35
N ASP A 30 -22.15 3.71 -11.70
CA ASP A 30 -23.06 2.79 -10.98
C ASP A 30 -22.78 1.33 -11.29
N ASP A 31 -22.05 1.04 -12.38
CA ASP A 31 -21.71 -0.32 -12.80
C ASP A 31 -20.36 -0.75 -12.19
N ILE A 32 -20.33 -0.84 -10.87
CA ILE A 32 -19.15 -1.24 -10.12
C ILE A 32 -19.48 -2.39 -9.17
N ASN A 33 -18.45 -3.14 -8.80
CA ASN A 33 -18.55 -4.11 -7.71
C ASN A 33 -18.15 -3.40 -6.42
N LYS A 34 -18.97 -3.48 -5.39
CA LYS A 34 -18.69 -2.81 -4.13
C LYS A 34 -18.83 -3.74 -2.94
N SER A 35 -18.03 -3.49 -1.93
CA SER A 35 -18.10 -4.20 -0.66
C SER A 35 -17.57 -3.28 0.44
N SER A 36 -18.00 -3.51 1.67
CA SER A 36 -17.47 -2.80 2.82
C SER A 36 -16.16 -3.42 3.28
N VAL A 37 -15.34 -2.60 3.95
CA VAL A 37 -14.12 -3.02 4.63
C VAL A 37 -14.36 -2.83 6.11
N ASN A 38 -14.34 -3.92 6.88
CA ASN A 38 -14.66 -3.90 8.30
C ASN A 38 -13.48 -4.31 9.18
N GLY A 39 -13.70 -4.36 10.49
CA GLY A 39 -12.66 -4.72 11.45
C GLY A 39 -12.13 -6.15 11.29
N ASP A 40 -12.97 -7.07 10.84
CA ASP A 40 -12.55 -8.45 10.58
C ASP A 40 -11.63 -8.52 9.36
N ASP A 41 -11.90 -7.71 8.33
CA ASP A 41 -11.01 -7.59 7.19
C ASP A 41 -9.64 -7.04 7.62
N CYS A 42 -9.64 -6.07 8.53
CA CYS A 42 -8.40 -5.54 9.09
C CYS A 42 -7.60 -6.65 9.79
N GLN A 43 -8.26 -7.46 10.62
CA GLN A 43 -7.62 -8.60 11.28
C GLN A 43 -7.02 -9.57 10.26
N LYS A 44 -7.77 -9.87 9.20
CA LYS A 44 -7.31 -10.83 8.19
C LYS A 44 -6.05 -10.36 7.47
N TYR A 45 -6.03 -9.09 7.03
CA TYR A 45 -4.95 -8.61 6.16
C TYR A 45 -3.84 -7.91 6.92
N LEU A 46 -4.12 -7.24 8.03
CA LEU A 46 -3.12 -6.48 8.79
C LEU A 46 -2.70 -7.15 10.09
N GLY A 47 -3.47 -8.12 10.57
CA GLY A 47 -3.10 -8.88 11.76
C GLY A 47 -3.59 -8.29 13.08
N TYR A 48 -4.35 -7.20 13.05
CA TYR A 48 -4.98 -6.65 14.24
C TYR A 48 -6.43 -6.27 13.95
N LYS A 49 -7.29 -6.37 14.96
CA LYS A 49 -8.71 -6.05 14.81
C LYS A 49 -8.93 -4.55 15.08
N ALA A 50 -9.65 -3.90 14.18
CA ALA A 50 -10.12 -2.54 14.37
C ALA A 50 -11.64 -2.56 14.57
N GLU A 51 -12.17 -1.49 15.15
CA GLU A 51 -13.63 -1.33 15.23
C GLU A 51 -14.16 -0.88 13.88
N ASP A 52 -15.35 -1.37 13.49
CA ASP A 52 -15.93 -1.04 12.20
C ASP A 52 -16.08 0.48 12.00
N TYR A 53 -16.45 1.21 13.08
CA TYR A 53 -16.63 2.66 12.99
C TYR A 53 -15.32 3.42 12.70
N ASN A 54 -14.17 2.80 12.90
CA ASN A 54 -12.87 3.37 12.56
C ASN A 54 -12.43 3.07 11.13
N MET A 55 -13.16 2.24 10.41
CA MET A 55 -12.84 1.88 9.03
C MET A 55 -13.51 2.89 8.09
N ILE A 56 -12.78 3.95 7.75
CA ILE A 56 -13.34 5.12 7.06
C ILE A 56 -12.76 5.31 5.66
N SER A 57 -11.41 5.33 5.52
CA SER A 57 -10.79 5.52 4.22
C SER A 57 -11.23 4.42 3.26
N SER A 58 -11.38 4.79 2.00
CA SER A 58 -11.99 3.92 0.99
C SER A 58 -11.14 3.95 -0.27
N VAL A 59 -11.29 2.92 -1.08
CA VAL A 59 -10.42 2.72 -2.25
C VAL A 59 -11.22 2.15 -3.40
N SER A 60 -10.85 2.55 -4.62
CA SER A 60 -11.27 1.84 -5.82
C SER A 60 -10.04 1.19 -6.46
N VAL A 61 -10.22 -0.01 -6.98
CA VAL A 61 -9.18 -0.75 -7.67
C VAL A 61 -9.72 -1.18 -9.02
N LYS A 62 -8.99 -0.85 -10.08
CA LYS A 62 -9.32 -1.24 -11.45
C LYS A 62 -8.13 -1.98 -12.03
N LYS A 63 -8.35 -3.19 -12.51
CA LYS A 63 -7.32 -3.97 -13.16
C LYS A 63 -7.03 -3.37 -14.54
N LEU A 64 -5.76 -3.18 -14.85
CA LEU A 64 -5.34 -2.58 -16.11
C LEU A 64 -4.72 -3.64 -17.05
N PRO A 65 -4.60 -3.34 -18.35
CA PRO A 65 -3.91 -4.22 -19.29
C PRO A 65 -2.45 -4.43 -18.91
N LYS A 66 -1.92 -5.59 -19.26
CA LYS A 66 -0.53 -5.96 -18.97
C LYS A 66 0.44 -4.89 -19.48
N GLY A 67 1.38 -4.52 -18.64
CA GLY A 67 2.38 -3.51 -18.97
C GLY A 67 2.02 -2.09 -18.53
N SER A 68 0.80 -1.89 -18.02
CA SER A 68 0.35 -0.56 -17.56
C SER A 68 1.02 -0.10 -16.27
N GLY A 69 1.48 -1.05 -15.44
CA GLY A 69 2.04 -0.75 -14.13
C GLY A 69 0.97 -0.41 -13.10
N ILE A 70 1.42 -0.03 -11.92
CA ILE A 70 0.53 0.34 -10.81
C ILE A 70 0.48 1.86 -10.73
N LYS A 71 -0.74 2.41 -10.77
CA LYS A 71 -1.00 3.85 -10.66
C LYS A 71 -1.83 4.08 -9.41
N VAL A 72 -1.36 4.93 -8.53
CA VAL A 72 -2.04 5.27 -7.28
C VAL A 72 -2.29 6.77 -7.22
N GLU A 73 -3.51 7.15 -6.90
CA GLU A 73 -3.89 8.53 -6.70
C GLU A 73 -4.67 8.67 -5.41
N ILE A 74 -4.23 9.55 -4.52
CA ILE A 74 -4.94 9.89 -3.30
C ILE A 74 -5.70 11.18 -3.59
N LEU A 75 -7.03 11.07 -3.72
CA LEU A 75 -7.88 12.21 -4.15
C LEU A 75 -8.17 13.18 -3.02
N THR A 76 -8.00 12.75 -1.77
CA THR A 76 -8.16 13.60 -0.58
C THR A 76 -6.89 13.54 0.26
N PRO A 77 -5.75 14.06 -0.25
CA PRO A 77 -4.47 13.91 0.47
C PRO A 77 -4.47 14.56 1.85
N GLU A 78 -5.24 15.61 2.05
CA GLU A 78 -5.39 16.27 3.34
C GLU A 78 -6.09 15.38 4.38
N ASN A 79 -6.83 14.36 3.94
CA ASN A 79 -7.58 13.45 4.81
C ASN A 79 -6.90 12.08 5.01
N ILE A 80 -5.80 11.82 4.33
CA ILE A 80 -5.02 10.58 4.50
C ILE A 80 -3.68 10.96 5.11
N THR A 81 -3.55 10.80 6.43
CA THR A 81 -2.48 11.43 7.18
C THR A 81 -1.22 10.56 7.35
N SER A 82 -1.32 9.25 7.19
CA SER A 82 -0.19 8.34 7.46
C SER A 82 0.22 7.48 6.28
N ILE A 83 -0.73 6.85 5.59
CA ILE A 83 -0.39 5.93 4.49
C ILE A 83 -0.09 6.75 3.24
N THR A 84 1.05 6.48 2.63
CA THR A 84 1.52 7.19 1.44
C THR A 84 1.10 6.48 0.16
N GLN A 85 1.20 7.21 -0.95
CA GLN A 85 0.99 6.66 -2.28
C GLN A 85 1.86 5.43 -2.52
N SER A 86 3.13 5.48 -2.12
CA SER A 86 4.07 4.37 -2.28
C SER A 86 3.67 3.16 -1.45
N GLN A 87 3.07 3.36 -0.28
CA GLN A 87 2.60 2.26 0.57
C GLN A 87 1.41 1.55 -0.04
N TYR A 88 0.49 2.26 -0.67
CA TYR A 88 -0.59 1.61 -1.43
C TYR A 88 -0.04 0.83 -2.62
N THR A 89 0.96 1.37 -3.31
CA THR A 89 1.67 0.67 -4.39
C THR A 89 2.30 -0.63 -3.87
N ASN A 90 2.96 -0.57 -2.73
CA ASN A 90 3.57 -1.76 -2.09
C ASN A 90 2.52 -2.82 -1.75
N ALA A 91 1.33 -2.41 -1.32
CA ALA A 91 0.26 -3.35 -1.03
C ALA A 91 -0.14 -4.13 -2.29
N ALA A 92 -0.26 -3.46 -3.42
CA ALA A 92 -0.57 -4.12 -4.68
C ALA A 92 0.55 -5.10 -5.09
N ILE A 93 1.80 -4.68 -4.98
CA ILE A 93 2.96 -5.55 -5.27
C ILE A 93 2.96 -6.77 -4.35
N THR A 94 2.73 -6.58 -3.06
CA THR A 94 2.66 -7.66 -2.07
C THR A 94 1.58 -8.68 -2.43
N SER A 95 0.47 -8.21 -3.02
CA SER A 95 -0.64 -9.06 -3.45
C SER A 95 -0.40 -9.77 -4.78
N GLY A 96 0.73 -9.51 -5.43
CA GLY A 96 1.08 -10.13 -6.71
C GLY A 96 0.49 -9.45 -7.93
N ILE A 97 -0.16 -8.29 -7.77
CA ILE A 97 -0.70 -7.54 -8.91
C ILE A 97 0.42 -6.68 -9.51
N THR A 98 0.42 -6.55 -10.83
CA THR A 98 1.43 -5.76 -11.54
C THR A 98 0.84 -4.59 -12.31
N ASP A 99 -0.46 -4.62 -12.58
CA ASP A 99 -1.12 -3.62 -13.42
C ASP A 99 -2.48 -3.27 -12.83
N ALA A 100 -2.58 -2.10 -12.22
CA ALA A 100 -3.81 -1.65 -11.59
C ALA A 100 -3.83 -0.13 -11.43
N GLU A 101 -5.04 0.43 -11.41
CA GLU A 101 -5.27 1.81 -11.03
C GLU A 101 -5.97 1.82 -9.66
N ILE A 102 -5.36 2.48 -8.70
CA ILE A 102 -5.82 2.54 -7.32
C ILE A 102 -6.10 3.99 -6.96
N LYS A 103 -7.33 4.28 -6.51
CA LYS A 103 -7.72 5.61 -6.08
C LYS A 103 -8.20 5.55 -4.64
N VAL A 104 -7.72 6.46 -3.82
CA VAL A 104 -7.99 6.49 -2.37
C VAL A 104 -8.66 7.81 -2.01
N ALA A 105 -9.67 7.76 -1.16
CA ALA A 105 -10.33 8.95 -0.64
C ALA A 105 -10.93 8.69 0.73
N SER A 106 -11.10 9.77 1.49
CA SER A 106 -11.78 9.74 2.78
C SER A 106 -12.55 11.04 2.98
N PRO A 107 -13.78 11.00 3.53
CA PRO A 107 -14.54 12.21 3.80
C PRO A 107 -14.04 12.97 5.04
N THR A 108 -13.26 12.32 5.89
CA THR A 108 -12.70 12.90 7.12
C THR A 108 -11.23 12.53 7.26
N LYS A 109 -10.51 13.22 8.16
CA LYS A 109 -9.10 12.92 8.41
C LYS A 109 -8.94 11.57 9.11
N VAL A 110 -8.16 10.69 8.50
CA VAL A 110 -7.86 9.34 9.01
C VAL A 110 -6.44 8.98 8.63
N THR A 111 -5.92 7.90 9.19
CA THR A 111 -4.56 7.43 8.89
C THR A 111 -4.46 6.74 7.53
N GLY A 112 -5.49 6.01 7.09
CA GLY A 112 -5.53 5.43 5.74
C GLY A 112 -5.45 3.91 5.67
N GLU A 113 -5.40 3.21 6.80
CA GLU A 113 -5.28 1.74 6.84
C GLU A 113 -6.52 1.03 6.28
N SER A 114 -7.72 1.61 6.45
CA SER A 114 -8.94 1.01 5.89
C SER A 114 -8.82 0.86 4.37
N ALA A 115 -8.36 1.90 3.67
CA ALA A 115 -8.13 1.82 2.23
C ALA A 115 -7.04 0.79 1.88
N LEU A 116 -6.01 0.66 2.71
CA LEU A 116 -4.97 -0.34 2.51
C LEU A 116 -5.56 -1.75 2.56
N VAL A 117 -6.38 -2.04 3.57
CA VAL A 117 -7.12 -3.30 3.65
C VAL A 117 -8.00 -3.49 2.42
N GLY A 118 -8.62 -2.41 1.96
CA GLY A 118 -9.47 -2.41 0.77
C GLY A 118 -8.73 -2.82 -0.50
N VAL A 119 -7.45 -2.42 -0.65
CA VAL A 119 -6.62 -2.85 -1.77
C VAL A 119 -6.50 -4.38 -1.78
N TYR A 120 -6.14 -4.96 -0.65
CA TYR A 120 -6.00 -6.42 -0.54
C TYR A 120 -7.33 -7.13 -0.83
N LYS A 121 -8.41 -6.64 -0.25
CA LYS A 121 -9.74 -7.25 -0.43
C LYS A 121 -10.20 -7.17 -1.89
N ALA A 122 -10.00 -6.04 -2.55
CA ALA A 122 -10.36 -5.86 -3.95
C ALA A 122 -9.59 -6.83 -4.86
N ILE A 123 -8.29 -6.97 -4.62
CA ILE A 123 -7.44 -7.85 -5.41
C ILE A 123 -7.88 -9.31 -5.24
N GLU A 124 -8.23 -9.72 -4.02
CA GLU A 124 -8.76 -11.06 -3.76
C GLU A 124 -10.11 -11.27 -4.47
N MET A 125 -10.94 -10.24 -4.53
CA MET A 125 -12.22 -10.30 -5.25
C MET A 125 -12.03 -10.44 -6.77
N TYR A 126 -10.89 -10.00 -7.30
CA TYR A 126 -10.52 -10.23 -8.72
C TYR A 126 -10.07 -11.67 -8.98
N GLY A 127 -10.01 -12.50 -7.95
CA GLY A 127 -9.64 -13.91 -8.08
C GLY A 127 -8.17 -14.20 -7.82
N GLU A 128 -7.38 -13.20 -7.47
CA GLU A 128 -5.99 -13.40 -7.08
C GLU A 128 -5.92 -13.97 -5.67
N LYS A 129 -4.95 -14.86 -5.42
CA LYS A 129 -4.72 -15.37 -4.08
C LYS A 129 -3.85 -14.39 -3.31
N VAL A 130 -4.39 -13.83 -2.24
CA VAL A 130 -3.66 -12.92 -1.36
C VAL A 130 -3.14 -13.73 -0.17
N ASN A 131 -1.82 -13.75 0.00
CA ASN A 131 -1.17 -14.43 1.11
C ASN A 131 -1.25 -13.52 2.34
N THR A 132 -2.09 -13.87 3.31
CA THR A 132 -2.30 -13.05 4.51
C THR A 132 -1.08 -12.97 5.41
N GLN A 133 -0.20 -13.97 5.39
CA GLN A 133 1.07 -13.87 6.10
C GLN A 133 1.95 -12.78 5.49
N SER A 134 1.97 -12.69 4.17
CA SER A 134 2.73 -11.65 3.47
C SER A 134 2.14 -10.26 3.74
N THR A 135 0.81 -10.13 3.77
CA THR A 135 0.18 -8.83 4.05
C THR A 135 0.41 -8.38 5.49
N GLN A 136 0.40 -9.31 6.43
CA GLN A 136 0.69 -9.02 7.85
C GLN A 136 2.16 -8.65 8.03
N THR A 137 3.06 -9.32 7.34
CA THR A 137 4.49 -8.97 7.34
C THR A 137 4.71 -7.58 6.77
N ALA A 138 4.00 -7.23 5.69
CA ALA A 138 4.06 -5.88 5.11
C ALA A 138 3.58 -4.83 6.11
N GLN A 139 2.57 -5.14 6.93
CA GLN A 139 2.09 -4.23 7.96
C GLN A 139 3.15 -4.02 9.05
N GLU A 140 3.85 -5.07 9.47
CA GLU A 140 4.96 -4.95 10.41
C GLU A 140 6.07 -4.06 9.83
N GLU A 141 6.34 -4.21 8.54
CA GLU A 141 7.29 -3.37 7.82
C GLU A 141 6.89 -1.89 7.86
N LEU A 142 5.59 -1.58 7.70
CA LEU A 142 5.10 -0.20 7.83
C LEU A 142 5.38 0.37 9.21
N GLY A 143 5.22 -0.45 10.25
CA GLY A 143 5.57 -0.03 11.62
C GLY A 143 7.07 0.28 11.75
N THR A 144 7.92 -0.53 11.16
CA THR A 144 9.37 -0.31 11.13
C THR A 144 9.72 0.98 10.38
N LEU A 145 9.10 1.20 9.21
CA LEU A 145 9.33 2.40 8.42
C LEU A 145 8.87 3.67 9.14
N LYS A 146 7.75 3.58 9.87
CA LYS A 146 7.27 4.69 10.68
C LYS A 146 8.30 5.06 11.76
N LYS A 147 8.87 4.06 12.42
CA LYS A 147 9.90 4.27 13.44
C LYS A 147 11.14 4.93 12.84
N ILE A 148 11.61 4.45 11.69
CA ILE A 148 12.76 5.03 10.98
C ILE A 148 12.45 6.48 10.60
N SER A 149 11.24 6.76 10.13
CA SER A 149 10.83 8.11 9.77
C SER A 149 10.87 9.05 10.97
N GLU A 150 10.37 8.60 12.13
CA GLU A 150 10.38 9.39 13.36
C GLU A 150 11.82 9.70 13.82
N GLU A 151 12.75 8.75 13.66
CA GLU A 151 14.15 8.94 14.02
C GLU A 151 14.88 9.95 13.10
N ASN A 152 14.41 10.13 11.88
CA ASN A 152 15.09 10.93 10.85
C ASN A 152 14.33 12.17 10.40
N GLU A 153 13.13 12.43 10.94
CA GLU A 153 12.25 13.51 10.48
C GLU A 153 12.88 14.90 10.56
N ASN A 154 13.86 15.10 11.47
CA ASN A 154 14.53 16.36 11.65
C ASN A 154 15.74 16.55 10.73
N LYS A 155 16.09 15.55 9.94
CA LYS A 155 17.19 15.67 8.98
C LYS A 155 16.70 16.38 7.72
N GLU A 156 17.46 17.37 7.26
CA GLU A 156 17.06 18.27 6.18
C GLU A 156 16.65 17.56 4.90
N SER A 157 17.37 16.52 4.51
CA SER A 157 17.11 15.82 3.25
C SER A 157 16.24 14.59 3.41
N PHE A 158 15.70 14.36 4.61
CA PHE A 158 14.83 13.20 4.83
C PHE A 158 13.41 13.46 4.30
N ASP A 159 12.89 12.50 3.57
CA ASP A 159 11.52 12.54 3.02
C ASP A 159 10.93 11.14 3.15
N LYS A 160 9.84 11.03 3.93
CA LYS A 160 9.15 9.76 4.18
C LYS A 160 8.65 9.10 2.89
N ASP A 161 8.12 9.90 1.97
CA ASP A 161 7.61 9.37 0.71
C ASP A 161 8.75 8.80 -0.15
N LYS A 162 9.91 9.44 -0.15
CA LYS A 162 11.09 8.92 -0.83
C LYS A 162 11.58 7.61 -0.20
N LEU A 163 11.52 7.50 1.13
CA LEU A 163 11.86 6.24 1.80
C LEU A 163 10.91 5.12 1.33
N ASP A 164 9.61 5.41 1.29
CA ASP A 164 8.61 4.44 0.84
C ASP A 164 8.81 4.08 -0.64
N GLN A 165 9.20 5.03 -1.48
CA GLN A 165 9.54 4.77 -2.88
C GLN A 165 10.74 3.85 -3.00
N ALA A 166 11.77 4.07 -2.18
CA ALA A 166 12.95 3.21 -2.15
C ALA A 166 12.58 1.78 -1.75
N VAL A 167 11.73 1.61 -0.75
CA VAL A 167 11.24 0.29 -0.32
C VAL A 167 10.47 -0.41 -1.44
N ALA A 168 9.62 0.32 -2.16
CA ALA A 168 8.89 -0.23 -3.30
C ALA A 168 9.85 -0.72 -4.38
N GLU A 169 10.90 0.04 -4.68
CA GLU A 169 11.93 -0.35 -5.63
C GLU A 169 12.66 -1.61 -5.19
N VAL A 170 13.04 -1.70 -3.91
CA VAL A 170 13.69 -2.90 -3.36
C VAL A 170 12.81 -4.12 -3.53
N LYS A 171 11.51 -4.01 -3.21
CA LYS A 171 10.57 -5.13 -3.36
C LYS A 171 10.46 -5.59 -4.81
N GLN A 172 10.40 -4.66 -5.75
CA GLN A 172 10.34 -4.99 -7.17
C GLN A 172 11.64 -5.69 -7.61
N ASN A 173 12.78 -5.19 -7.17
CA ASN A 173 14.09 -5.79 -7.49
C ASN A 173 14.22 -7.18 -6.90
N LEU A 174 13.71 -7.41 -5.70
CA LEU A 174 13.71 -8.74 -5.06
C LEU A 174 12.85 -9.73 -5.83
N LYS A 175 11.68 -9.28 -6.29
CA LYS A 175 10.79 -10.10 -7.11
C LYS A 175 11.46 -10.47 -8.44
N ASP A 176 12.04 -9.48 -9.12
CA ASP A 176 12.73 -9.69 -10.39
C ASP A 176 13.93 -10.63 -10.22
N TYR A 177 14.67 -10.48 -9.13
CA TYR A 177 15.81 -11.35 -8.81
C TYR A 177 15.35 -12.81 -8.64
N LYS A 178 14.27 -13.01 -7.88
CA LYS A 178 13.72 -14.36 -7.66
C LYS A 178 13.24 -14.97 -8.99
N ASP A 179 12.53 -14.19 -9.80
CA ASP A 179 12.03 -14.66 -11.11
C ASP A 179 13.17 -15.04 -12.06
N LYS A 180 14.26 -14.26 -12.04
CA LYS A 180 15.41 -14.48 -12.90
C LYS A 180 16.30 -15.64 -12.43
N ASN A 181 16.51 -15.77 -11.13
CA ASN A 181 17.48 -16.70 -10.55
C ASN A 181 16.85 -17.96 -9.93
N GLY A 182 15.52 -17.99 -9.79
CA GLY A 182 14.78 -19.12 -9.24
C GLY A 182 14.92 -19.29 -7.73
N GLN A 183 15.57 -18.34 -7.04
CA GLN A 183 15.76 -18.36 -5.60
C GLN A 183 15.75 -16.96 -5.03
N THR A 184 15.47 -16.84 -3.73
CA THR A 184 15.45 -15.54 -3.06
C THR A 184 16.87 -14.97 -2.91
N ALA A 185 16.97 -13.64 -2.88
CA ALA A 185 18.21 -12.93 -2.66
C ALA A 185 18.72 -13.17 -1.22
N ASP A 186 20.04 -13.25 -1.04
CA ASP A 186 20.64 -13.32 0.29
C ASP A 186 20.73 -11.94 0.95
N SER A 187 21.14 -11.88 2.21
CA SER A 187 21.22 -10.64 2.97
C SER A 187 22.15 -9.60 2.34
N GLU A 188 23.24 -10.05 1.76
CA GLU A 188 24.20 -9.15 1.11
C GLU A 188 23.59 -8.50 -0.13
N GLN A 189 22.90 -9.28 -0.97
CA GLN A 189 22.22 -8.78 -2.15
C GLN A 189 21.07 -7.83 -1.78
N ILE A 190 20.32 -8.15 -0.73
CA ILE A 190 19.26 -7.29 -0.21
C ILE A 190 19.84 -5.94 0.23
N GLN A 191 20.98 -5.95 0.93
CA GLN A 191 21.63 -4.71 1.37
C GLN A 191 22.06 -3.85 0.17
N ILE A 192 22.57 -4.47 -0.89
CA ILE A 192 22.94 -3.75 -2.13
C ILE A 192 21.70 -3.11 -2.74
N PHE A 193 20.59 -3.83 -2.84
CA PHE A 193 19.33 -3.29 -3.37
C PHE A 193 18.83 -2.09 -2.56
N ILE A 194 18.93 -2.18 -1.23
CA ILE A 194 18.50 -1.09 -0.34
C ILE A 194 19.37 0.15 -0.55
N LYS A 195 20.68 -0.01 -0.59
CA LYS A 195 21.59 1.13 -0.79
C LYS A 195 21.38 1.78 -2.15
N ASP A 196 21.21 0.98 -3.20
CA ASP A 196 20.98 1.51 -4.55
C ASP A 196 19.64 2.26 -4.62
N ALA A 197 18.59 1.71 -4.03
CA ALA A 197 17.27 2.35 -4.00
C ALA A 197 17.31 3.69 -3.24
N LEU A 198 18.00 3.74 -2.10
CA LEU A 198 18.14 4.97 -1.33
C LEU A 198 18.94 6.01 -2.11
N ASN A 199 20.01 5.61 -2.82
CA ASN A 199 20.76 6.52 -3.68
C ASN A 199 19.90 7.07 -4.81
N ASN A 200 19.00 6.27 -5.39
CA ASN A 200 18.13 6.70 -6.48
C ASN A 200 17.13 7.78 -6.06
N VAL A 201 16.82 7.87 -4.77
CA VAL A 201 15.97 8.93 -4.23
C VAL A 201 16.77 9.98 -3.44
N ASN A 202 18.10 9.98 -3.59
CA ASN A 202 19.02 10.92 -2.94
C ASN A 202 19.00 10.86 -1.41
N MET A 203 18.82 9.67 -0.85
CA MET A 203 18.80 9.44 0.60
C MET A 203 19.87 8.45 1.07
N GLY A 204 20.86 8.14 0.23
CA GLY A 204 21.88 7.13 0.54
C GLY A 204 22.70 7.43 1.79
N ASP A 205 22.94 8.71 2.08
CA ASP A 205 23.75 9.12 3.23
C ASP A 205 22.93 9.58 4.44
N ILE A 206 21.61 9.54 4.35
CA ILE A 206 20.72 10.06 5.40
C ILE A 206 20.46 9.03 6.49
N LEU A 207 20.21 7.79 6.10
CA LEU A 207 19.90 6.74 7.06
C LEU A 207 21.18 6.21 7.70
N SER A 208 21.11 5.96 9.01
CA SER A 208 22.21 5.34 9.75
C SER A 208 22.40 3.89 9.32
N ASN A 209 23.60 3.35 9.59
CA ASN A 209 23.85 1.92 9.36
C ASN A 209 22.87 1.04 10.12
N ASN A 210 22.44 1.48 11.30
CA ASN A 210 21.45 0.77 12.09
C ASN A 210 20.08 0.75 11.38
N ASN A 211 19.67 1.88 10.79
CA ASN A 211 18.42 1.94 10.01
C ASN A 211 18.48 1.00 8.81
N ILE A 212 19.60 0.99 8.10
CA ILE A 212 19.80 0.09 6.95
C ILE A 212 19.73 -1.37 7.39
N GLN A 213 20.34 -1.71 8.51
CA GLN A 213 20.33 -3.07 9.03
C GLN A 213 18.92 -3.51 9.43
N ILE A 214 18.12 -2.61 9.99
CA ILE A 214 16.72 -2.89 10.32
C ILE A 214 15.93 -3.21 9.05
N LEU A 215 16.14 -2.45 7.97
CA LEU A 215 15.46 -2.69 6.69
C LEU A 215 15.85 -4.02 6.05
N VAL A 216 17.10 -4.47 6.23
CA VAL A 216 17.56 -5.76 5.71
C VAL A 216 16.84 -6.92 6.40
N ASN A 217 16.58 -6.79 7.69
CA ASN A 217 15.88 -7.82 8.45
C ASN A 217 14.38 -7.79 8.22
#